data_60afc978e86501c7297ca1cdd97ad0ea
#
_entry.id   60afc978e86501c7297ca1cdd97ad0ea
#
_cell.length_a   1.000
_cell.length_b   1.000
_cell.length_c   1.000
_cell.angle_alpha   90.00
_cell.angle_beta   90.00
_cell.angle_gamma   90.00
#
_symmetry.space_group_name_H-M   'P 1'
#
loop_
_entity.id
_entity.type
_entity.pdbx_description
1 polymer ?
#
loop_
_entity_poly.entity_id
_entity_poly.type
_entity_poly.pdbx_seq_one_letter_code
_entity_poly.pdbx_strand_id
1 'polypeptide(L)'
;MGTRQARAFLGGLLRAARTGWLIGGVTLLLFFGLEFGYRGARAVRAGLSGPGPVVDSSLHPYAHAPWWKELQRDLTLRRNRFDPYRSYWPLPEFSRYVNIDSLGRRVTPQPPVAGVHRRLFLLGGSALWGFTARDSSTIGAFLAAHLHWRGIHDVEVVNLAQAAFTSTQEAITLLVELVNGRVPDLVVVVNGYNDIASAGKYGEPGHTYGDEAIQQQLDRGRRSLGQQLLGLEEYSVLLQRLQRAVKPPPPARQTPATICGAVAGYYRGVSLVEESLGRAYRFPIVYFLQPHNSVSRKRATQWEAKLPQAPLVPPCMISLDSAMADRRGTRFFSLLGLFDGDSATVYIDSHAHITETGNERVAQRIAEVIAPLLAAPR
;
A
#
# COMPACT_ATOMS: atom_id res chain seq x y z
N MET A 1 41.01 27.46 53.44
CA MET A 1 39.67 28.03 53.19
C MET A 1 38.88 27.99 54.48
N GLY A 2 38.54 29.11 55.07
CA GLY A 2 37.89 29.13 56.41
C GLY A 2 36.44 28.67 56.35
N THR A 3 35.96 28.07 57.41
CA THR A 3 34.61 27.48 57.55
C THR A 3 33.48 28.42 57.20
N ARG A 4 33.67 29.75 57.30
CA ARG A 4 32.70 30.78 56.86
C ARG A 4 32.58 30.89 55.33
N GLN A 5 33.64 30.77 54.57
CA GLN A 5 33.64 30.83 53.11
C GLN A 5 32.98 29.57 52.51
N ALA A 6 33.22 28.40 53.11
CA ALA A 6 32.57 27.14 52.68
C ALA A 6 31.05 27.17 52.93
N ARG A 7 30.60 27.73 54.06
CA ARG A 7 29.13 27.87 54.35
C ARG A 7 28.46 28.90 53.40
N ALA A 8 29.12 29.98 53.08
CA ALA A 8 28.59 30.98 52.10
C ALA A 8 28.48 30.38 50.70
N PHE A 9 29.47 29.61 50.28
CA PHE A 9 29.49 28.91 48.99
C PHE A 9 28.37 27.85 48.90
N LEU A 10 28.22 27.01 49.98
CA LEU A 10 27.15 26.02 50.02
C LEU A 10 25.75 26.68 50.01
N GLY A 11 25.58 27.78 50.75
CA GLY A 11 24.32 28.53 50.73
C GLY A 11 23.99 29.18 49.38
N GLY A 12 25.01 29.57 48.61
CA GLY A 12 24.85 30.04 47.23
C GLY A 12 24.41 28.92 46.28
N LEU A 13 25.04 27.74 46.40
CA LEU A 13 24.74 26.57 45.61
C LEU A 13 23.30 26.04 45.85
N LEU A 14 22.87 26.01 47.10
CA LEU A 14 21.51 25.63 47.49
C LEU A 14 20.46 26.61 46.96
N ARG A 15 20.72 27.90 46.99
CA ARG A 15 19.84 28.91 46.40
C ARG A 15 19.76 28.77 44.89
N ALA A 16 20.86 28.59 44.21
CA ALA A 16 20.90 28.37 42.75
C ALA A 16 20.14 27.08 42.36
N ALA A 17 20.34 25.99 43.10
CA ALA A 17 19.62 24.75 42.90
C ALA A 17 18.11 24.93 43.10
N ARG A 18 17.69 25.58 44.17
CA ARG A 18 16.26 25.87 44.44
C ARG A 18 15.63 26.75 43.35
N THR A 19 16.33 27.76 42.88
CA THR A 19 15.87 28.62 41.79
C THR A 19 15.77 27.84 40.48
N GLY A 20 16.76 27.01 40.17
CA GLY A 20 16.74 26.12 39.00
C GLY A 20 15.58 25.14 39.03
N TRP A 21 15.29 24.53 40.20
CA TRP A 21 14.12 23.64 40.39
C TRP A 21 12.79 24.39 40.20
N LEU A 22 12.66 25.62 40.73
CA LEU A 22 11.45 26.44 40.56
C LEU A 22 11.24 26.83 39.09
N ILE A 23 12.28 27.29 38.43
CA ILE A 23 12.21 27.63 37.00
C ILE A 23 11.85 26.38 36.16
N GLY A 24 12.54 25.25 36.37
CA GLY A 24 12.26 23.98 35.68
C GLY A 24 10.84 23.50 35.93
N GLY A 25 10.40 23.50 37.18
CA GLY A 25 9.05 23.08 37.57
C GLY A 25 7.95 23.94 36.93
N VAL A 26 8.10 25.25 37.01
CA VAL A 26 7.15 26.20 36.38
C VAL A 26 7.14 26.05 34.87
N THR A 27 8.29 25.87 34.23
CA THR A 27 8.40 25.67 32.79
C THR A 27 7.69 24.37 32.36
N LEU A 28 7.87 23.29 33.11
CA LEU A 28 7.16 22.01 32.86
C LEU A 28 5.65 22.17 33.05
N LEU A 29 5.21 22.82 34.11
CA LEU A 29 3.77 23.05 34.35
C LEU A 29 3.15 23.91 33.24
N LEU A 30 3.81 24.93 32.77
CA LEU A 30 3.35 25.74 31.64
C LEU A 30 3.32 24.95 30.34
N PHE A 31 4.35 24.14 30.10
CA PHE A 31 4.38 23.26 28.93
C PHE A 31 3.22 22.26 28.92
N PHE A 32 3.00 21.55 30.03
CA PHE A 32 1.89 20.62 30.14
C PHE A 32 0.53 21.33 30.07
N GLY A 33 0.40 22.49 30.71
CA GLY A 33 -0.82 23.31 30.63
C GLY A 33 -1.16 23.70 29.19
N LEU A 34 -0.16 24.15 28.42
CA LEU A 34 -0.32 24.49 27.01
C LEU A 34 -0.63 23.26 26.16
N GLU A 35 0.05 22.13 26.39
CA GLU A 35 -0.18 20.88 25.66
C GLU A 35 -1.60 20.36 25.90
N PHE A 36 -2.03 20.26 27.16
CA PHE A 36 -3.39 19.80 27.48
C PHE A 36 -4.47 20.79 27.05
N GLY A 37 -4.21 22.09 27.19
CA GLY A 37 -5.10 23.14 26.68
C GLY A 37 -5.28 23.05 25.17
N TYR A 38 -4.18 22.85 24.44
CA TYR A 38 -4.21 22.66 22.99
C TYR A 38 -4.94 21.38 22.56
N ARG A 39 -4.69 20.26 23.25
CA ARG A 39 -5.41 19.00 23.02
C ARG A 39 -6.90 19.15 23.28
N GLY A 40 -7.28 19.82 24.36
CA GLY A 40 -8.66 20.11 24.70
C GLY A 40 -9.36 20.99 23.64
N ALA A 41 -8.72 22.10 23.25
CA ALA A 41 -9.23 22.97 22.19
C ALA A 41 -9.40 22.24 20.85
N ARG A 42 -8.47 21.34 20.52
CA ARG A 42 -8.56 20.51 19.31
C ARG A 42 -9.71 19.50 19.40
N ALA A 43 -9.91 18.87 20.56
CA ALA A 43 -11.02 17.92 20.79
C ALA A 43 -12.38 18.63 20.71
N VAL A 44 -12.49 19.83 21.32
CA VAL A 44 -13.71 20.68 21.23
C VAL A 44 -13.95 21.08 19.76
N ARG A 45 -12.92 21.53 19.05
CA ARG A 45 -13.06 21.89 17.63
C ARG A 45 -13.47 20.70 16.76
N ALA A 46 -12.91 19.50 17.00
CA ALA A 46 -13.30 18.29 16.32
C ALA A 46 -14.77 17.91 16.61
N GLY A 47 -15.21 18.07 17.85
CA GLY A 47 -16.62 17.89 18.24
C GLY A 47 -17.56 18.91 17.60
N LEU A 48 -17.13 20.17 17.46
CA LEU A 48 -17.91 21.23 16.82
C LEU A 48 -17.93 21.12 15.29
N SER A 49 -16.92 20.48 14.68
CA SER A 49 -16.85 20.31 13.22
C SER A 49 -17.85 19.30 12.68
N GLY A 50 -18.59 18.62 13.55
CA GLY A 50 -19.51 17.54 13.21
C GLY A 50 -18.80 16.29 12.67
N PRO A 51 -19.42 15.13 12.65
CA PRO A 51 -18.92 14.01 11.90
C PRO A 51 -18.86 14.44 10.42
N GLY A 52 -17.71 14.21 9.78
CA GLY A 52 -17.62 14.34 8.32
C GLY A 52 -18.76 13.56 7.65
N PRO A 53 -19.00 13.73 6.34
CA PRO A 53 -20.10 13.07 5.67
C PRO A 53 -20.05 11.58 6.00
N VAL A 54 -21.00 11.13 6.83
CA VAL A 54 -21.13 9.72 7.21
C VAL A 54 -21.55 9.00 5.95
N VAL A 55 -20.63 8.27 5.34
CA VAL A 55 -21.00 7.36 4.27
C VAL A 55 -21.91 6.31 4.89
N ASP A 56 -23.15 6.26 4.43
CA ASP A 56 -24.12 5.28 4.91
C ASP A 56 -23.54 3.87 4.70
N SER A 57 -23.13 3.25 5.80
CA SER A 57 -22.50 1.92 5.79
C SER A 57 -23.44 0.82 5.29
N SER A 58 -24.78 1.08 5.30
CA SER A 58 -25.75 0.14 4.75
C SER A 58 -25.65 0.00 3.23
N LEU A 59 -25.11 1.02 2.55
CA LEU A 59 -24.86 1.01 1.11
C LEU A 59 -23.59 0.28 0.72
N HIS A 60 -22.72 -0.07 1.67
CA HIS A 60 -21.49 -0.81 1.39
C HIS A 60 -21.85 -2.16 0.74
N PRO A 61 -21.17 -2.58 -0.36
CA PRO A 61 -21.52 -3.78 -1.11
C PRO A 61 -21.58 -5.05 -0.25
N TYR A 62 -20.86 -5.07 0.86
CA TYR A 62 -20.83 -6.18 1.82
C TYR A 62 -21.51 -5.88 3.15
N ALA A 63 -22.38 -4.84 3.24
CA ALA A 63 -23.06 -4.45 4.48
C ALA A 63 -23.82 -5.62 5.13
N HIS A 64 -24.43 -6.47 4.30
CA HIS A 64 -25.25 -7.60 4.73
C HIS A 64 -24.53 -8.95 4.56
N ALA A 65 -23.27 -8.98 4.14
CA ALA A 65 -22.49 -10.22 4.00
C ALA A 65 -22.07 -10.73 5.39
N PRO A 66 -22.48 -11.92 5.83
CA PRO A 66 -22.22 -12.41 7.19
C PRO A 66 -20.73 -12.59 7.47
N TRP A 67 -19.92 -12.77 6.43
CA TRP A 67 -18.48 -12.98 6.50
C TRP A 67 -17.67 -11.69 6.53
N TRP A 68 -18.25 -10.52 6.19
CA TRP A 68 -17.49 -9.29 6.00
C TRP A 68 -16.77 -8.80 7.26
N LYS A 69 -17.45 -8.82 8.40
CA LYS A 69 -16.86 -8.40 9.68
C LYS A 69 -15.68 -9.29 10.10
N GLU A 70 -15.80 -10.59 9.86
CA GLU A 70 -14.74 -11.54 10.17
C GLU A 70 -13.55 -11.37 9.22
N LEU A 71 -13.80 -11.18 7.93
CA LEU A 71 -12.73 -10.85 6.97
C LEU A 71 -11.98 -9.57 7.37
N GLN A 72 -12.69 -8.50 7.77
CA GLN A 72 -12.05 -7.28 8.24
C GLN A 72 -11.18 -7.51 9.47
N ARG A 73 -11.65 -8.33 10.40
CA ARG A 73 -10.88 -8.75 11.57
C ARG A 73 -9.61 -9.49 11.16
N ASP A 74 -9.72 -10.48 10.29
CA ASP A 74 -8.59 -11.27 9.78
C ASP A 74 -7.55 -10.36 9.12
N LEU A 75 -7.98 -9.41 8.31
CA LEU A 75 -7.11 -8.41 7.69
C LEU A 75 -6.40 -7.49 8.70
N THR A 76 -7.07 -7.13 9.79
CA THR A 76 -6.53 -6.24 10.83
C THR A 76 -5.47 -6.95 11.68
N LEU A 77 -5.61 -8.26 11.89
CA LEU A 77 -4.69 -9.05 12.70
C LEU A 77 -3.40 -9.42 11.95
N ARG A 78 -3.38 -9.24 10.65
CA ARG A 78 -2.21 -9.55 9.81
C ARG A 78 -0.96 -8.84 10.28
N ARG A 79 0.12 -9.60 10.44
CA ARG A 79 1.42 -9.09 10.85
C ARG A 79 2.42 -9.16 9.71
N ASN A 80 3.28 -8.15 9.64
CA ASN A 80 4.40 -8.10 8.72
C ASN A 80 5.72 -8.11 9.51
N ARG A 81 6.77 -8.64 8.91
CA ARG A 81 8.15 -8.44 9.33
C ARG A 81 8.83 -7.41 8.43
N PHE A 82 9.87 -6.78 8.94
CA PHE A 82 10.76 -6.00 8.08
C PHE A 82 11.45 -6.92 7.06
N ASP A 83 11.51 -6.49 5.82
CA ASP A 83 12.24 -7.13 4.73
C ASP A 83 13.22 -6.12 4.14
N PRO A 84 14.53 -6.42 4.07
CA PRO A 84 15.54 -5.43 3.67
C PRO A 84 15.44 -5.00 2.20
N TYR A 85 14.76 -5.76 1.36
CA TYR A 85 14.63 -5.48 -0.06
C TYR A 85 13.24 -4.95 -0.44
N ARG A 86 12.19 -5.44 0.24
CA ARG A 86 10.78 -5.14 -0.07
C ARG A 86 10.12 -4.22 0.96
N SER A 87 10.88 -3.73 1.94
CA SER A 87 10.45 -2.97 3.12
C SER A 87 9.68 -3.80 4.13
N TYR A 88 8.74 -4.62 3.73
CA TYR A 88 7.99 -5.54 4.58
C TYR A 88 7.56 -6.79 3.82
N TRP A 89 7.36 -7.87 4.57
CA TRP A 89 6.84 -9.14 4.06
C TRP A 89 5.94 -9.81 5.12
N PRO A 90 4.79 -10.38 4.73
CA PRO A 90 3.88 -10.98 5.70
C PRO A 90 4.50 -12.15 6.47
N LEU A 91 4.08 -12.28 7.73
CA LEU A 91 4.30 -13.47 8.52
C LEU A 91 3.23 -14.51 8.18
N PRO A 92 3.54 -15.82 8.32
CA PRO A 92 2.55 -16.88 8.19
C PRO A 92 1.38 -16.64 9.14
N GLU A 93 0.16 -16.80 8.63
CA GLU A 93 -1.06 -16.64 9.39
C GLU A 93 -2.16 -17.52 8.79
N PHE A 94 -2.97 -18.13 9.66
CA PHE A 94 -4.08 -18.96 9.27
C PHE A 94 -5.34 -18.50 9.98
N SER A 95 -6.31 -18.04 9.19
CA SER A 95 -7.62 -17.62 9.65
C SER A 95 -8.71 -18.23 8.77
N ARG A 96 -9.95 -17.85 9.01
CA ARG A 96 -11.06 -18.41 8.24
C ARG A 96 -11.06 -17.97 6.78
N TYR A 97 -10.66 -16.72 6.51
CA TYR A 97 -10.81 -16.11 5.19
C TYR A 97 -9.53 -15.57 4.58
N VAL A 98 -8.48 -15.42 5.39
CA VAL A 98 -7.19 -14.88 4.96
C VAL A 98 -6.08 -15.78 5.46
N ASN A 99 -5.47 -16.55 4.56
CA ASN A 99 -4.40 -17.48 4.89
C ASN A 99 -3.11 -17.06 4.19
N ILE A 100 -2.02 -17.06 4.95
CA ILE A 100 -0.68 -16.71 4.47
C ILE A 100 0.24 -17.90 4.77
N ASP A 101 0.87 -18.43 3.73
CA ASP A 101 1.73 -19.60 3.83
C ASP A 101 3.07 -19.32 4.55
N SER A 102 3.87 -20.35 4.75
CA SER A 102 5.19 -20.27 5.40
C SER A 102 6.20 -19.38 4.67
N LEU A 103 5.96 -19.09 3.39
CA LEU A 103 6.78 -18.18 2.58
C LEU A 103 6.24 -16.75 2.57
N GLY A 104 5.17 -16.45 3.30
CA GLY A 104 4.55 -15.11 3.37
C GLY A 104 3.67 -14.78 2.16
N ARG A 105 3.23 -15.76 1.38
CA ARG A 105 2.37 -15.59 0.22
C ARG A 105 0.92 -15.83 0.60
N ARG A 106 0.00 -15.08 0.01
CA ARG A 106 -1.42 -15.37 0.21
C ARG A 106 -1.77 -16.71 -0.41
N VAL A 107 -2.38 -17.60 0.37
CA VAL A 107 -2.85 -18.89 -0.12
C VAL A 107 -3.89 -18.66 -1.22
N THR A 108 -3.71 -19.35 -2.32
CA THR A 108 -4.60 -19.31 -3.48
C THR A 108 -5.30 -20.67 -3.60
N PRO A 109 -6.53 -20.82 -3.08
CA PRO A 109 -7.31 -22.04 -3.32
C PRO A 109 -7.48 -22.26 -4.82
N GLN A 110 -7.11 -23.44 -5.27
CA GLN A 110 -7.12 -23.78 -6.68
C GLN A 110 -7.43 -25.27 -6.88
N PRO A 111 -7.98 -25.67 -8.06
CA PRO A 111 -8.15 -27.07 -8.40
C PRO A 111 -6.82 -27.82 -8.34
N PRO A 112 -6.84 -29.15 -8.12
CA PRO A 112 -5.64 -29.97 -8.14
C PRO A 112 -4.86 -29.78 -9.45
N VAL A 113 -3.55 -29.55 -9.31
CA VAL A 113 -2.66 -29.41 -10.49
C VAL A 113 -2.18 -30.76 -10.94
N ALA A 114 -2.33 -31.04 -12.23
CA ALA A 114 -2.00 -32.35 -12.82
C ALA A 114 -0.63 -32.32 -13.54
N GLY A 115 0.10 -33.42 -13.47
CA GLY A 115 1.33 -33.61 -14.26
C GLY A 115 2.52 -32.73 -13.84
N VAL A 116 3.32 -32.32 -14.82
CA VAL A 116 4.46 -31.43 -14.61
C VAL A 116 3.93 -29.99 -14.43
N HIS A 117 4.14 -29.45 -13.24
CA HIS A 117 3.58 -28.16 -12.86
C HIS A 117 4.28 -27.01 -13.58
N ARG A 118 3.48 -26.18 -14.25
CA ARG A 118 3.88 -24.83 -14.66
C ARG A 118 3.49 -23.83 -13.57
N ARG A 119 4.37 -22.91 -13.25
CA ARG A 119 4.14 -21.88 -12.23
C ARG A 119 3.77 -20.55 -12.88
N LEU A 120 2.60 -20.06 -12.53
CA LEU A 120 2.12 -18.73 -12.88
C LEU A 120 2.28 -17.81 -11.67
N PHE A 121 3.21 -16.86 -11.74
CA PHE A 121 3.38 -15.87 -10.69
C PHE A 121 2.47 -14.66 -10.92
N LEU A 122 1.78 -14.23 -9.87
CA LEU A 122 0.98 -13.02 -9.86
C LEU A 122 1.72 -11.94 -9.05
N LEU A 123 2.02 -10.80 -9.68
CA LEU A 123 2.65 -9.63 -9.07
C LEU A 123 1.68 -8.46 -9.10
N GLY A 124 1.59 -7.71 -8.01
CA GLY A 124 0.68 -6.56 -7.91
C GLY A 124 0.48 -6.05 -6.50
N GLY A 125 -0.41 -5.08 -6.39
CA GLY A 125 -0.80 -4.46 -5.14
C GLY A 125 -1.92 -5.19 -4.40
N SER A 126 -2.57 -4.45 -3.49
CA SER A 126 -3.64 -4.95 -2.62
C SER A 126 -4.85 -5.51 -3.36
N ALA A 127 -5.17 -4.98 -4.55
CA ALA A 127 -6.29 -5.48 -5.36
C ALA A 127 -6.04 -6.93 -5.82
N LEU A 128 -4.85 -7.22 -6.35
CA LEU A 128 -4.47 -8.56 -6.76
C LEU A 128 -4.21 -9.48 -5.56
N TRP A 129 -3.65 -8.96 -4.48
CA TRP A 129 -3.51 -9.69 -3.22
C TRP A 129 -4.87 -10.16 -2.69
N GLY A 130 -5.95 -9.40 -2.95
CA GLY A 130 -7.30 -9.71 -2.53
C GLY A 130 -7.68 -9.08 -1.18
N PHE A 131 -7.32 -7.81 -0.95
CA PHE A 131 -7.53 -7.11 0.32
C PHE A 131 -9.00 -7.06 0.78
N THR A 132 -9.95 -7.10 -0.14
CA THR A 132 -11.40 -7.06 0.16
C THR A 132 -12.11 -8.37 -0.16
N ALA A 133 -11.36 -9.49 -0.29
CA ALA A 133 -11.90 -10.77 -0.71
C ALA A 133 -11.43 -11.91 0.21
N ARG A 134 -12.28 -12.92 0.35
CA ARG A 134 -11.92 -14.21 0.93
C ARG A 134 -10.92 -14.91 0.02
N ASP A 135 -10.09 -15.82 0.57
CA ASP A 135 -9.08 -16.54 -0.20
C ASP A 135 -9.64 -17.17 -1.48
N SER A 136 -10.82 -17.82 -1.38
CA SER A 136 -11.50 -18.46 -2.51
C SER A 136 -12.05 -17.48 -3.56
N SER A 137 -12.08 -16.19 -3.26
CA SER A 137 -12.71 -15.15 -4.09
C SER A 137 -11.71 -14.05 -4.50
N THR A 138 -10.40 -14.35 -4.38
CA THR A 138 -9.34 -13.50 -4.91
C THR A 138 -9.24 -13.62 -6.41
N ILE A 139 -8.65 -12.63 -7.07
CA ILE A 139 -8.36 -12.71 -8.52
C ILE A 139 -7.55 -13.97 -8.84
N GLY A 140 -6.57 -14.32 -7.99
CA GLY A 140 -5.74 -15.53 -8.18
C GLY A 140 -6.56 -16.82 -8.13
N ALA A 141 -7.47 -16.96 -7.16
CA ALA A 141 -8.31 -18.15 -7.03
C ALA A 141 -9.28 -18.30 -8.21
N PHE A 142 -9.95 -17.22 -8.61
CA PHE A 142 -10.81 -17.23 -9.80
C PHE A 142 -10.02 -17.50 -11.08
N LEU A 143 -8.79 -16.94 -11.21
CA LEU A 143 -7.94 -17.20 -12.36
C LEU A 143 -7.59 -18.68 -12.48
N ALA A 144 -7.20 -19.31 -11.37
CA ALA A 144 -6.94 -20.75 -11.35
C ALA A 144 -8.15 -21.57 -11.78
N ALA A 145 -9.35 -21.22 -11.30
CA ALA A 145 -10.61 -21.86 -11.71
C ALA A 145 -10.89 -21.64 -13.21
N HIS A 146 -10.75 -20.42 -13.73
CA HIS A 146 -10.95 -20.11 -15.14
C HIS A 146 -9.97 -20.82 -16.07
N LEU A 147 -8.71 -20.97 -15.68
CA LEU A 147 -7.72 -21.76 -16.43
C LEU A 147 -8.12 -23.23 -16.46
N HIS A 148 -8.51 -23.78 -15.30
CA HIS A 148 -8.98 -25.15 -15.19
C HIS A 148 -10.19 -25.44 -16.11
N TRP A 149 -11.21 -24.59 -16.11
CA TRP A 149 -12.39 -24.68 -16.98
C TRP A 149 -12.05 -24.58 -18.47
N ARG A 150 -10.93 -23.97 -18.82
CA ARG A 150 -10.40 -23.92 -20.20
C ARG A 150 -9.53 -25.14 -20.56
N GLY A 151 -9.48 -26.17 -19.71
CA GLY A 151 -8.70 -27.37 -19.93
C GLY A 151 -7.20 -27.26 -19.61
N ILE A 152 -6.79 -26.18 -18.91
CA ILE A 152 -5.40 -25.97 -18.46
C ILE A 152 -5.30 -26.46 -17.02
N HIS A 153 -4.84 -27.69 -16.81
CA HIS A 153 -4.85 -28.37 -15.52
C HIS A 153 -3.47 -28.51 -14.87
N ASP A 154 -2.41 -28.07 -15.55
CA ASP A 154 -1.01 -28.23 -15.14
C ASP A 154 -0.37 -26.91 -14.64
N VAL A 155 -1.17 -25.89 -14.33
CA VAL A 155 -0.70 -24.58 -13.90
C VAL A 155 -0.99 -24.37 -12.41
N GLU A 156 0.05 -24.11 -11.63
CA GLU A 156 -0.03 -23.64 -10.25
C GLU A 156 -0.02 -22.10 -10.24
N VAL A 157 -1.06 -21.49 -9.71
CA VAL A 157 -1.15 -20.03 -9.53
C VAL A 157 -0.57 -19.65 -8.18
N VAL A 158 0.51 -18.86 -8.19
CA VAL A 158 1.22 -18.39 -6.99
C VAL A 158 1.01 -16.89 -6.83
N ASN A 159 0.31 -16.48 -5.80
CA ASN A 159 0.03 -15.07 -5.51
C ASN A 159 1.17 -14.44 -4.70
N LEU A 160 2.03 -13.67 -5.36
CA LEU A 160 3.15 -12.91 -4.80
C LEU A 160 2.80 -11.42 -4.57
N ALA A 161 1.58 -11.01 -4.91
CA ALA A 161 1.11 -9.66 -4.70
C ALA A 161 1.10 -9.30 -3.20
N GLN A 162 1.25 -8.00 -2.88
CA GLN A 162 1.19 -7.52 -1.50
C GLN A 162 0.45 -6.19 -1.42
N ALA A 163 -0.21 -5.95 -0.27
CA ALA A 163 -0.89 -4.69 -0.04
C ALA A 163 0.11 -3.51 -0.15
N ALA A 164 -0.28 -2.47 -0.87
CA ALA A 164 0.49 -1.25 -1.07
C ALA A 164 1.86 -1.39 -1.80
N PHE A 165 2.15 -2.55 -2.40
CA PHE A 165 3.35 -2.69 -3.22
C PHE A 165 3.27 -1.81 -4.47
N THR A 166 4.37 -1.13 -4.77
CA THR A 166 4.63 -0.43 -6.03
C THR A 166 5.33 -1.35 -7.02
N SER A 167 5.35 -0.97 -8.29
CA SER A 167 6.01 -1.75 -9.36
C SER A 167 7.45 -2.14 -9.01
N THR A 168 8.21 -1.26 -8.34
CA THR A 168 9.57 -1.57 -7.88
C THR A 168 9.61 -2.73 -6.89
N GLN A 169 8.71 -2.75 -5.91
CA GLN A 169 8.65 -3.84 -4.94
C GLN A 169 8.22 -5.16 -5.59
N GLU A 170 7.38 -5.09 -6.61
CA GLU A 170 6.97 -6.23 -7.43
C GLU A 170 8.17 -6.81 -8.21
N ALA A 171 8.96 -5.96 -8.89
CA ALA A 171 10.17 -6.37 -9.58
C ALA A 171 11.23 -6.96 -8.63
N ILE A 172 11.41 -6.37 -7.45
CA ILE A 172 12.29 -6.90 -6.40
C ILE A 172 11.77 -8.27 -5.92
N THR A 173 10.46 -8.43 -5.77
CA THR A 173 9.86 -9.71 -5.38
C THR A 173 10.13 -10.79 -6.42
N LEU A 174 9.97 -10.47 -7.71
CA LEU A 174 10.33 -11.37 -8.80
C LEU A 174 11.82 -11.75 -8.73
N LEU A 175 12.71 -10.77 -8.56
CA LEU A 175 14.14 -11.01 -8.43
C LEU A 175 14.45 -11.94 -7.25
N VAL A 176 13.84 -11.71 -6.08
CA VAL A 176 14.03 -12.56 -4.89
C VAL A 176 13.57 -13.99 -5.14
N GLU A 177 12.46 -14.21 -5.85
CA GLU A 177 12.02 -15.55 -6.23
C GLU A 177 13.02 -16.23 -7.17
N LEU A 178 13.49 -15.52 -8.19
CA LEU A 178 14.46 -16.05 -9.17
C LEU A 178 15.81 -16.44 -8.54
N VAL A 179 16.37 -15.61 -7.67
CA VAL A 179 17.65 -15.93 -7.01
C VAL A 179 17.53 -17.08 -6.01
N ASN A 180 16.31 -17.38 -5.54
CA ASN A 180 16.01 -18.56 -4.74
C ASN A 180 15.67 -19.79 -5.59
N GLY A 181 15.90 -19.75 -6.89
CA GLY A 181 15.65 -20.88 -7.81
C GLY A 181 14.19 -21.14 -8.13
N ARG A 182 13.27 -20.25 -7.76
CA ARG A 182 11.85 -20.37 -8.07
C ARG A 182 11.53 -19.59 -9.34
N VAL A 183 11.76 -20.25 -10.47
CA VAL A 183 11.53 -19.67 -11.80
C VAL A 183 10.09 -19.95 -12.23
N PRO A 184 9.30 -18.93 -12.64
CA PRO A 184 7.96 -19.13 -13.19
C PRO A 184 8.00 -19.52 -14.66
N ASP A 185 6.91 -20.06 -15.16
CA ASP A 185 6.68 -20.28 -16.61
C ASP A 185 5.97 -19.10 -17.25
N LEU A 186 5.26 -18.29 -16.45
CA LEU A 186 4.59 -17.06 -16.86
C LEU A 186 4.46 -16.13 -15.66
N VAL A 187 4.61 -14.83 -15.88
CA VAL A 187 4.30 -13.79 -14.89
C VAL A 187 3.14 -12.93 -15.38
N VAL A 188 2.19 -12.69 -14.50
CA VAL A 188 1.10 -11.74 -14.70
C VAL A 188 1.26 -10.62 -13.67
N VAL A 189 1.31 -9.39 -14.15
CA VAL A 189 1.40 -8.18 -13.34
C VAL A 189 0.07 -7.42 -13.43
N VAL A 190 -0.56 -7.10 -12.27
CA VAL A 190 -1.80 -6.31 -12.21
C VAL A 190 -1.58 -5.16 -11.22
N ASN A 191 -1.34 -3.96 -11.75
CA ASN A 191 -0.91 -2.83 -10.91
C ASN A 191 -1.21 -1.45 -11.56
N GLY A 192 -0.52 -0.40 -11.09
CA GLY A 192 -0.55 0.97 -11.58
C GLY A 192 -1.02 1.99 -10.53
N TYR A 193 -2.03 1.67 -9.71
CA TYR A 193 -2.56 2.60 -8.72
C TYR A 193 -1.53 2.99 -7.64
N ASN A 194 -0.79 2.02 -7.08
CA ASN A 194 0.11 2.27 -5.96
C ASN A 194 1.29 3.18 -6.35
N ASP A 195 1.78 3.09 -7.58
CA ASP A 195 2.81 3.99 -8.09
C ASP A 195 2.31 5.44 -8.15
N ILE A 196 1.05 5.64 -8.59
CA ILE A 196 0.41 6.95 -8.62
C ILE A 196 0.18 7.48 -7.19
N ALA A 197 -0.36 6.65 -6.31
CA ALA A 197 -0.67 7.03 -4.93
C ALA A 197 0.61 7.39 -4.16
N SER A 198 1.68 6.61 -4.34
CA SER A 198 3.00 6.87 -3.77
C SER A 198 3.57 8.20 -4.31
N ALA A 199 3.60 8.40 -5.62
CA ALA A 199 4.08 9.63 -6.21
C ALA A 199 3.25 10.86 -5.79
N GLY A 200 1.95 10.71 -5.63
CA GLY A 200 1.08 11.75 -5.09
C GLY A 200 1.39 12.14 -3.65
N LYS A 201 1.86 11.18 -2.84
CA LYS A 201 2.27 11.41 -1.45
C LYS A 201 3.65 12.02 -1.34
N TYR A 202 4.63 11.52 -2.08
CA TYR A 202 6.04 11.89 -1.94
C TYR A 202 6.52 12.93 -2.96
N GLY A 203 5.73 13.21 -4.00
CA GLY A 203 6.07 14.14 -5.08
C GLY A 203 6.82 13.49 -6.25
N GLU A 204 7.30 12.26 -6.08
CA GLU A 204 8.07 11.51 -7.08
C GLU A 204 7.77 10.00 -6.98
N PRO A 205 7.93 9.22 -8.05
CA PRO A 205 7.74 7.77 -8.04
C PRO A 205 8.89 7.03 -7.33
N GLY A 206 8.68 5.74 -7.02
CA GLY A 206 9.71 4.85 -6.49
C GLY A 206 9.74 4.70 -4.98
N HIS A 207 8.98 5.51 -4.26
CA HIS A 207 8.85 5.39 -2.81
C HIS A 207 7.94 4.24 -2.40
N THR A 208 8.23 3.62 -1.28
CA THR A 208 7.38 2.58 -0.69
C THR A 208 6.52 3.14 0.45
N TYR A 209 5.40 2.50 0.72
CA TYR A 209 4.64 2.83 1.92
C TYR A 209 5.43 2.45 3.18
N GLY A 210 5.61 3.42 4.08
CA GLY A 210 6.38 3.22 5.30
C GLY A 210 7.82 3.74 5.27
N ASP A 211 8.30 4.28 4.15
CA ASP A 211 9.64 4.89 4.02
C ASP A 211 9.89 5.91 5.14
N GLU A 212 8.89 6.74 5.48
CA GLU A 212 9.00 7.72 6.56
C GLU A 212 9.27 7.06 7.92
N ALA A 213 8.64 5.93 8.21
CA ALA A 213 8.86 5.22 9.47
C ALA A 213 10.25 4.59 9.54
N ILE A 214 10.74 4.06 8.42
CA ILE A 214 12.11 3.52 8.30
C ILE A 214 13.12 4.66 8.46
N GLN A 215 12.91 5.78 7.76
CA GLN A 215 13.77 6.96 7.87
C GLN A 215 13.81 7.48 9.32
N GLN A 216 12.66 7.58 9.99
CA GLN A 216 12.60 7.99 11.39
C GLN A 216 13.38 7.05 12.31
N GLN A 217 13.33 5.73 12.08
CA GLN A 217 14.10 4.77 12.87
C GLN A 217 15.62 4.94 12.66
N LEU A 218 16.05 5.14 11.42
CA LEU A 218 17.46 5.42 11.10
C LEU A 218 17.93 6.73 11.74
N ASP A 219 17.10 7.76 11.70
CA ASP A 219 17.39 9.06 12.31
C ASP A 219 17.45 8.98 13.85
N ARG A 220 16.59 8.14 14.48
CA ARG A 220 16.66 7.89 15.93
C ARG A 220 17.99 7.30 16.35
N GLY A 221 18.54 6.36 15.60
CA GLY A 221 19.83 5.74 15.87
C GLY A 221 21.02 6.72 15.77
N ARG A 222 20.84 7.85 15.09
CA ARG A 222 21.85 8.91 14.92
C ARG A 222 21.69 10.06 15.92
N ARG A 223 20.60 10.12 16.68
CA ARG A 223 20.33 11.20 17.63
C ARG A 223 21.26 11.14 18.82
N SER A 224 21.89 12.26 19.16
CA SER A 224 22.61 12.42 20.42
C SER A 224 21.69 12.23 21.62
N LEU A 225 22.22 11.93 22.81
CA LEU A 225 21.43 11.82 24.06
C LEU A 225 20.53 13.05 24.30
N GLY A 226 21.00 14.27 23.96
CA GLY A 226 20.20 15.50 24.04
C GLY A 226 19.03 15.50 23.06
N GLN A 227 19.22 14.99 21.85
CA GLN A 227 18.16 14.85 20.85
C GLN A 227 17.19 13.71 21.19
N GLN A 228 17.64 12.66 21.90
CA GLN A 228 16.75 11.61 22.41
C GLN A 228 15.88 12.13 23.56
N LEU A 229 16.43 13.00 24.42
CA LEU A 229 15.66 13.69 25.46
C LEU A 229 14.66 14.71 24.89
N LEU A 230 14.97 15.29 23.72
CA LEU A 230 14.04 16.12 22.94
C LEU A 230 13.01 15.29 22.15
N GLY A 231 13.13 13.96 22.13
CA GLY A 231 12.14 13.04 21.54
C GLY A 231 10.73 13.11 22.16
N LEU A 232 10.54 13.95 23.18
CA LEU A 232 9.22 14.43 23.64
C LEU A 232 8.38 15.05 22.51
N GLU A 233 9.01 15.45 21.41
CA GLU A 233 8.33 15.91 20.19
C GLU A 233 7.30 14.89 19.65
N GLU A 234 7.59 13.61 19.76
CA GLU A 234 6.68 12.57 19.26
C GLU A 234 5.42 12.45 20.10
N TYR A 235 5.49 12.85 21.37
CA TYR A 235 4.38 12.81 22.33
C TYR A 235 3.68 14.16 22.51
N SER A 236 4.27 15.27 22.02
CA SER A 236 3.70 16.61 22.12
C SER A 236 3.13 17.09 20.78
N VAL A 237 1.82 17.28 20.75
CA VAL A 237 1.11 17.81 19.58
C VAL A 237 1.49 19.29 19.33
N LEU A 238 1.80 20.03 20.40
CA LEU A 238 2.25 21.41 20.33
C LEU A 238 3.63 21.52 19.67
N LEU A 239 4.60 20.71 20.11
CA LEU A 239 5.96 20.69 19.54
C LEU A 239 5.94 20.27 18.06
N GLN A 240 5.16 19.25 17.69
CA GLN A 240 4.97 18.87 16.30
C GLN A 240 4.45 20.02 15.43
N ARG A 241 3.55 20.84 15.98
CA ARG A 241 3.01 21.97 15.25
C ARG A 241 4.02 23.13 15.13
N LEU A 242 4.76 23.41 16.18
CA LEU A 242 5.86 24.39 16.15
C LEU A 242 6.93 24.00 15.14
N GLN A 243 7.34 22.73 15.11
CA GLN A 243 8.27 22.23 14.11
C GLN A 243 7.74 22.39 12.68
N ARG A 244 6.44 22.08 12.44
CA ARG A 244 5.83 22.30 11.13
C ARG A 244 5.78 23.77 10.74
N ALA A 245 5.64 24.68 11.70
CA ALA A 245 5.63 26.12 11.46
C ALA A 245 7.04 26.67 11.14
N VAL A 246 8.09 26.03 11.67
CA VAL A 246 9.50 26.43 11.47
C VAL A 246 10.13 25.70 10.28
N LYS A 247 9.58 24.56 9.86
CA LYS A 247 10.05 23.86 8.65
C LYS A 247 9.85 24.77 7.44
N PRO A 248 10.85 24.83 6.54
CA PRO A 248 10.66 25.50 5.26
C PRO A 248 9.40 24.95 4.56
N PRO A 249 8.67 25.78 3.82
CA PRO A 249 7.54 25.30 3.05
C PRO A 249 8.01 24.12 2.18
N PRO A 250 7.19 23.08 2.02
CA PRO A 250 7.54 21.99 1.13
C PRO A 250 7.87 22.55 -0.25
N PRO A 251 8.81 21.94 -0.99
CA PRO A 251 9.13 22.38 -2.34
C PRO A 251 7.83 22.51 -3.15
N ALA A 252 7.81 23.48 -4.06
CA ALA A 252 6.63 23.78 -4.87
C ALA A 252 6.04 22.47 -5.39
N ARG A 253 4.75 22.24 -5.11
CA ARG A 253 4.08 21.02 -5.55
C ARG A 253 4.21 20.90 -7.06
N GLN A 254 4.77 19.81 -7.53
CA GLN A 254 4.83 19.51 -8.96
C GLN A 254 3.41 19.51 -9.54
N THR A 255 3.29 19.89 -10.79
CA THR A 255 1.99 19.84 -11.46
C THR A 255 1.54 18.38 -11.62
N PRO A 256 0.23 18.11 -11.65
CA PRO A 256 -0.26 16.76 -11.93
C PRO A 256 0.34 16.16 -13.20
N ALA A 257 0.51 16.95 -14.25
CA ALA A 257 1.12 16.50 -15.51
C ALA A 257 2.57 16.05 -15.33
N THR A 258 3.37 16.79 -14.55
CA THR A 258 4.77 16.43 -14.25
C THR A 258 4.83 15.12 -13.46
N ILE A 259 3.99 14.97 -12.42
CA ILE A 259 3.93 13.74 -11.62
C ILE A 259 3.51 12.56 -12.50
N CYS A 260 2.47 12.70 -13.30
CA CYS A 260 1.98 11.62 -14.15
C CYS A 260 3.00 11.20 -15.21
N GLY A 261 3.73 12.15 -15.80
CA GLY A 261 4.82 11.86 -16.73
C GLY A 261 5.97 11.10 -16.06
N ALA A 262 6.36 11.53 -14.85
CA ALA A 262 7.39 10.84 -14.06
C ALA A 262 6.97 9.42 -13.69
N VAL A 263 5.74 9.22 -13.20
CA VAL A 263 5.19 7.90 -12.86
C VAL A 263 5.16 6.99 -14.09
N ALA A 264 4.68 7.48 -15.23
CA ALA A 264 4.60 6.71 -16.47
C ALA A 264 5.99 6.28 -16.98
N GLY A 265 6.97 7.19 -16.96
CA GLY A 265 8.35 6.89 -17.32
C GLY A 265 8.99 5.87 -16.38
N TYR A 266 8.78 6.05 -15.08
CA TYR A 266 9.29 5.14 -14.06
C TYR A 266 8.70 3.74 -14.19
N TYR A 267 7.38 3.63 -14.29
CA TYR A 267 6.66 2.36 -14.50
C TYR A 267 7.17 1.62 -15.74
N ARG A 268 7.33 2.34 -16.86
CA ARG A 268 7.94 1.77 -18.07
C ARG A 268 9.36 1.30 -17.85
N GLY A 269 10.17 2.05 -17.09
CA GLY A 269 11.52 1.65 -16.72
C GLY A 269 11.55 0.36 -15.91
N VAL A 270 10.70 0.22 -14.90
CA VAL A 270 10.57 -1.02 -14.10
C VAL A 270 10.14 -2.18 -14.98
N SER A 271 9.15 -2.00 -15.86
CA SER A 271 8.71 -3.07 -16.77
C SER A 271 9.81 -3.55 -17.71
N LEU A 272 10.74 -2.68 -18.14
CA LEU A 272 11.92 -3.08 -18.93
C LEU A 272 12.89 -3.97 -18.13
N VAL A 273 13.06 -3.68 -16.83
CA VAL A 273 13.87 -4.52 -15.93
C VAL A 273 13.24 -5.90 -15.79
N GLU A 274 11.95 -5.96 -15.48
CA GLU A 274 11.21 -7.22 -15.36
C GLU A 274 11.27 -8.05 -16.65
N GLU A 275 11.06 -7.44 -17.81
CA GLU A 275 11.19 -8.11 -19.11
C GLU A 275 12.62 -8.61 -19.39
N SER A 276 13.63 -7.91 -18.87
CA SER A 276 15.02 -8.36 -19.00
C SER A 276 15.25 -9.61 -18.15
N LEU A 277 14.67 -9.68 -16.95
CA LEU A 277 14.64 -10.90 -16.14
C LEU A 277 13.89 -12.02 -16.88
N GLY A 278 12.71 -11.70 -17.45
CA GLY A 278 11.93 -12.68 -18.24
C GLY A 278 12.73 -13.26 -19.41
N ARG A 279 13.48 -12.43 -20.14
CA ARG A 279 14.38 -12.90 -21.21
C ARG A 279 15.52 -13.78 -20.70
N ALA A 280 16.18 -13.35 -19.59
CA ALA A 280 17.29 -14.07 -19.01
C ALA A 280 16.91 -15.45 -18.48
N TYR A 281 15.73 -15.56 -17.86
CA TYR A 281 15.19 -16.78 -17.27
C TYR A 281 14.18 -17.52 -18.17
N ARG A 282 13.90 -17.01 -19.38
CA ARG A 282 13.08 -17.61 -20.43
C ARG A 282 11.60 -17.80 -20.06
N PHE A 283 10.99 -16.76 -19.46
CA PHE A 283 9.55 -16.72 -19.23
C PHE A 283 8.93 -15.42 -19.75
N PRO A 284 7.71 -15.44 -20.28
CA PRO A 284 6.98 -14.24 -20.67
C PRO A 284 6.40 -13.51 -19.45
N ILE A 285 6.19 -12.18 -19.62
CA ILE A 285 5.48 -11.35 -18.66
C ILE A 285 4.34 -10.65 -19.38
N VAL A 286 3.16 -10.63 -18.76
CA VAL A 286 1.97 -9.95 -19.25
C VAL A 286 1.49 -8.95 -18.19
N TYR A 287 1.31 -7.70 -18.60
CA TYR A 287 0.90 -6.59 -17.75
C TYR A 287 -0.57 -6.26 -17.96
N PHE A 288 -1.26 -6.01 -16.84
CA PHE A 288 -2.63 -5.52 -16.82
C PHE A 288 -2.68 -4.23 -16.00
N LEU A 289 -3.03 -3.12 -16.63
CA LEU A 289 -3.35 -1.91 -15.90
C LEU A 289 -4.68 -2.09 -15.19
N GLN A 290 -4.67 -2.07 -13.85
CA GLN A 290 -5.83 -2.39 -13.04
C GLN A 290 -7.01 -1.42 -13.24
N PRO A 291 -8.26 -1.86 -13.08
CA PRO A 291 -9.42 -0.97 -13.15
C PRO A 291 -9.45 -0.02 -11.95
N HIS A 292 -10.02 1.17 -12.14
CA HIS A 292 -10.19 2.16 -11.07
C HIS A 292 -11.47 2.97 -11.27
N ASN A 293 -12.22 3.22 -10.18
CA ASN A 293 -13.52 3.89 -10.23
C ASN A 293 -13.46 5.31 -10.83
N SER A 294 -12.37 6.05 -10.59
CA SER A 294 -12.25 7.44 -11.07
C SER A 294 -11.97 7.57 -12.58
N VAL A 295 -11.69 6.45 -13.27
CA VAL A 295 -11.43 6.39 -14.72
C VAL A 295 -12.53 5.63 -15.45
N SER A 296 -13.24 4.74 -14.78
CA SER A 296 -14.34 3.95 -15.33
C SER A 296 -15.48 4.86 -15.80
N ARG A 297 -16.05 4.54 -16.95
CA ARG A 297 -17.24 5.19 -17.50
C ARG A 297 -18.55 4.52 -17.07
N LYS A 298 -18.47 3.55 -16.17
CA LYS A 298 -19.65 2.90 -15.63
C LYS A 298 -20.52 3.92 -14.87
N ARG A 299 -21.83 3.72 -14.91
CA ARG A 299 -22.76 4.48 -14.06
C ARG A 299 -22.51 4.12 -12.59
N ALA A 300 -22.02 5.10 -11.83
CA ALA A 300 -21.75 4.90 -10.40
C ALA A 300 -23.04 4.58 -9.64
N THR A 301 -22.98 3.58 -8.77
CA THR A 301 -24.06 3.28 -7.81
C THR A 301 -24.07 4.32 -6.69
N GLN A 302 -25.09 4.28 -5.81
CA GLN A 302 -25.19 5.20 -4.67
C GLN A 302 -23.97 5.10 -3.74
N TRP A 303 -23.37 3.92 -3.60
CA TRP A 303 -22.14 3.71 -2.87
C TRP A 303 -20.93 4.34 -3.59
N GLU A 304 -20.73 3.97 -4.85
CA GLU A 304 -19.58 4.42 -5.63
C GLU A 304 -19.54 5.95 -5.83
N ALA A 305 -20.70 6.59 -5.93
CA ALA A 305 -20.82 8.05 -6.05
C ALA A 305 -20.37 8.80 -4.78
N LYS A 306 -20.33 8.12 -3.62
CA LYS A 306 -19.89 8.68 -2.35
C LYS A 306 -18.40 8.41 -2.07
N LEU A 307 -17.73 7.64 -2.90
CA LEU A 307 -16.30 7.36 -2.71
C LEU A 307 -15.47 8.64 -2.89
N PRO A 308 -14.46 8.86 -2.03
CA PRO A 308 -13.56 10.00 -2.16
C PRO A 308 -12.95 10.08 -3.55
N GLN A 309 -12.88 11.27 -4.10
CA GLN A 309 -12.21 11.50 -5.38
C GLN A 309 -10.71 11.62 -5.19
N ALA A 310 -9.95 11.03 -6.09
CA ALA A 310 -8.49 11.10 -6.14
C ALA A 310 -8.06 11.81 -7.44
N PRO A 311 -8.00 13.15 -7.46
CA PRO A 311 -7.89 13.93 -8.71
C PRO A 311 -6.60 13.65 -9.50
N LEU A 312 -5.55 13.16 -8.85
CA LEU A 312 -4.31 12.76 -9.52
C LEU A 312 -4.43 11.43 -10.27
N VAL A 313 -5.32 10.53 -9.84
CA VAL A 313 -5.39 9.17 -10.37
C VAL A 313 -5.85 9.12 -11.83
N PRO A 314 -6.93 9.80 -12.26
CA PRO A 314 -7.38 9.71 -13.66
C PRO A 314 -6.31 10.13 -14.68
N PRO A 315 -5.68 11.30 -14.59
CA PRO A 315 -4.67 11.69 -15.57
C PRO A 315 -3.44 10.78 -15.55
N CYS A 316 -3.04 10.28 -14.39
CA CYS A 316 -1.88 9.40 -14.28
C CYS A 316 -2.17 7.99 -14.82
N MET A 317 -3.36 7.42 -14.58
CA MET A 317 -3.77 6.15 -15.22
C MET A 317 -3.77 6.24 -16.75
N ILE A 318 -4.25 7.35 -17.31
CA ILE A 318 -4.21 7.59 -18.75
C ILE A 318 -2.75 7.71 -19.25
N SER A 319 -1.89 8.38 -18.48
CA SER A 319 -0.47 8.48 -18.83
C SER A 319 0.24 7.12 -18.78
N LEU A 320 -0.06 6.25 -17.80
CA LEU A 320 0.44 4.87 -17.74
C LEU A 320 -0.02 4.05 -18.94
N ASP A 321 -1.32 4.10 -19.25
CA ASP A 321 -1.89 3.40 -20.41
C ASP A 321 -1.22 3.83 -21.72
N SER A 322 -0.96 5.13 -21.87
CA SER A 322 -0.29 5.71 -23.04
C SER A 322 1.18 5.32 -23.12
N ALA A 323 1.89 5.29 -22.00
CA ALA A 323 3.30 4.92 -21.96
C ALA A 323 3.58 3.45 -22.33
N MET A 324 2.55 2.59 -22.24
CA MET A 324 2.61 1.19 -22.59
C MET A 324 1.94 0.86 -23.94
N ALA A 325 1.58 1.87 -24.73
CA ALA A 325 0.81 1.69 -25.95
C ALA A 325 1.50 0.82 -27.02
N ASP A 326 2.84 0.86 -27.09
CA ASP A 326 3.66 0.04 -27.99
C ASP A 326 3.60 -1.47 -27.69
N ARG A 327 3.11 -1.86 -26.50
CA ARG A 327 2.95 -3.26 -26.03
C ARG A 327 1.51 -3.70 -25.97
N ARG A 328 0.57 -2.80 -26.30
CA ARG A 328 -0.88 -3.06 -26.21
C ARG A 328 -1.29 -4.21 -27.12
N GLY A 329 -2.12 -5.10 -26.56
CA GLY A 329 -2.61 -6.27 -27.28
C GLY A 329 -1.63 -7.45 -27.40
N THR A 330 -0.37 -7.26 -27.01
CA THR A 330 0.65 -8.30 -27.02
C THR A 330 1.12 -8.69 -25.61
N ARG A 331 1.59 -7.69 -24.84
CA ARG A 331 2.09 -7.88 -23.46
C ARG A 331 1.47 -6.94 -22.46
N PHE A 332 0.71 -5.95 -22.91
CA PHE A 332 0.03 -5.00 -22.05
C PHE A 332 -1.45 -4.89 -22.41
N PHE A 333 -2.31 -4.97 -21.40
CA PHE A 333 -3.76 -4.92 -21.49
C PHE A 333 -4.32 -3.94 -20.47
N SER A 334 -5.08 -2.96 -20.91
CA SER A 334 -5.75 -2.03 -20.02
C SER A 334 -7.09 -2.60 -19.56
N LEU A 335 -7.32 -2.60 -18.26
CA LEU A 335 -8.60 -2.98 -17.66
C LEU A 335 -9.44 -1.76 -17.25
N LEU A 336 -9.02 -0.55 -17.62
CA LEU A 336 -9.70 0.69 -17.20
C LEU A 336 -11.18 0.73 -17.58
N GLY A 337 -11.54 0.18 -18.74
CA GLY A 337 -12.92 0.10 -19.23
C GLY A 337 -13.63 -1.22 -18.94
N LEU A 338 -13.05 -2.13 -18.15
CA LEU A 338 -13.60 -3.48 -17.93
C LEU A 338 -15.05 -3.48 -17.40
N PHE A 339 -15.40 -2.48 -16.62
CA PHE A 339 -16.68 -2.36 -15.95
C PHE A 339 -17.61 -1.28 -16.53
N ASP A 340 -17.28 -0.69 -17.68
CA ASP A 340 -18.02 0.47 -18.23
C ASP A 340 -19.51 0.21 -18.46
N GLY A 341 -19.91 -1.03 -18.77
CA GLY A 341 -21.32 -1.43 -18.96
C GLY A 341 -22.05 -1.88 -17.68
N ASP A 342 -21.38 -1.88 -16.51
CA ASP A 342 -21.96 -2.45 -15.30
C ASP A 342 -22.91 -1.48 -14.59
N SER A 343 -24.05 -2.01 -14.13
CA SER A 343 -24.99 -1.33 -13.25
C SER A 343 -24.83 -1.71 -11.76
N ALA A 344 -24.19 -2.84 -11.46
CA ALA A 344 -23.94 -3.31 -10.09
C ALA A 344 -22.77 -2.57 -9.44
N THR A 345 -22.71 -2.54 -8.11
CA THR A 345 -21.54 -2.03 -7.37
C THR A 345 -20.35 -2.96 -7.57
N VAL A 346 -19.27 -2.40 -8.07
CA VAL A 346 -18.01 -3.12 -8.32
C VAL A 346 -16.90 -2.57 -7.41
N TYR A 347 -16.82 -1.25 -7.26
CA TYR A 347 -15.76 -0.60 -6.49
C TYR A 347 -16.14 -0.46 -5.02
N ILE A 348 -15.25 -0.89 -4.14
CA ILE A 348 -15.46 -0.88 -2.68
C ILE A 348 -14.97 0.42 -2.07
N ASP A 349 -13.88 0.97 -2.59
CA ASP A 349 -13.26 2.20 -2.09
C ASP A 349 -12.55 2.98 -3.21
N SER A 350 -11.87 4.06 -2.82
CA SER A 350 -11.09 4.91 -3.74
C SER A 350 -9.65 4.40 -3.99
N HIS A 351 -9.30 3.21 -3.51
CA HIS A 351 -7.96 2.63 -3.61
C HIS A 351 -7.86 1.49 -4.64
N ALA A 352 -8.80 1.43 -5.58
CA ALA A 352 -8.89 0.39 -6.60
C ALA A 352 -9.27 -1.03 -6.10
N HIS A 353 -9.81 -1.15 -4.88
CA HIS A 353 -10.36 -2.42 -4.43
C HIS A 353 -11.75 -2.65 -5.03
N ILE A 354 -11.98 -3.88 -5.44
CA ILE A 354 -13.22 -4.28 -6.10
C ILE A 354 -13.89 -5.43 -5.35
N THR A 355 -15.17 -5.65 -5.65
CA THR A 355 -15.95 -6.74 -5.06
C THR A 355 -15.43 -8.11 -5.54
N GLU A 356 -15.83 -9.18 -4.84
CA GLU A 356 -15.49 -10.55 -5.26
C GLU A 356 -16.00 -10.84 -6.68
N THR A 357 -17.18 -10.35 -7.07
CA THR A 357 -17.68 -10.43 -8.47
C THR A 357 -16.79 -9.63 -9.44
N GLY A 358 -16.29 -8.48 -9.01
CA GLY A 358 -15.29 -7.72 -9.77
C GLY A 358 -13.99 -8.50 -9.95
N ASN A 359 -13.50 -9.17 -8.90
CA ASN A 359 -12.33 -10.03 -8.97
C ASN A 359 -12.50 -11.18 -9.98
N GLU A 360 -13.66 -11.82 -10.01
CA GLU A 360 -13.97 -12.87 -10.95
C GLU A 360 -13.89 -12.38 -12.40
N ARG A 361 -14.44 -11.21 -12.70
CA ARG A 361 -14.38 -10.63 -14.05
C ARG A 361 -12.98 -10.22 -14.47
N VAL A 362 -12.19 -9.66 -13.55
CA VAL A 362 -10.76 -9.41 -13.79
C VAL A 362 -10.02 -10.71 -14.08
N ALA A 363 -10.25 -11.74 -13.28
CA ALA A 363 -9.64 -13.06 -13.45
C ALA A 363 -10.04 -13.70 -14.79
N GLN A 364 -11.32 -13.62 -15.16
CA GLN A 364 -11.82 -14.09 -16.46
C GLN A 364 -11.07 -13.40 -17.60
N ARG A 365 -10.95 -12.07 -17.55
CA ARG A 365 -10.25 -11.30 -18.61
C ARG A 365 -8.76 -11.66 -18.68
N ILE A 366 -8.10 -11.84 -17.55
CA ILE A 366 -6.72 -12.33 -17.50
C ILE A 366 -6.62 -13.72 -18.12
N ALA A 367 -7.50 -14.66 -17.75
CA ALA A 367 -7.52 -16.01 -18.28
C ALA A 367 -7.71 -16.03 -19.81
N GLU A 368 -8.58 -15.19 -20.36
CA GLU A 368 -8.77 -15.05 -21.82
C GLU A 368 -7.48 -14.67 -22.55
N VAL A 369 -6.69 -13.78 -21.97
CA VAL A 369 -5.45 -13.29 -22.55
C VAL A 369 -4.33 -14.33 -22.44
N ILE A 370 -4.18 -14.99 -21.28
CA ILE A 370 -3.02 -15.85 -21.02
C ILE A 370 -3.23 -17.32 -21.40
N ALA A 371 -4.48 -17.78 -21.53
CA ALA A 371 -4.75 -19.18 -21.90
C ALA A 371 -4.07 -19.61 -23.21
N PRO A 372 -4.07 -18.80 -24.29
CA PRO A 372 -3.35 -19.16 -25.51
C PRO A 372 -1.83 -19.29 -25.31
N LEU A 373 -1.24 -18.46 -24.41
CA LEU A 373 0.20 -18.54 -24.08
C LEU A 373 0.54 -19.82 -23.31
N LEU A 374 -0.40 -20.29 -22.50
CA LEU A 374 -0.27 -21.53 -21.73
C LEU A 374 -0.63 -22.78 -22.55
N ALA A 375 -1.44 -22.66 -23.60
CA ALA A 375 -1.79 -23.79 -24.48
C ALA A 375 -0.72 -24.09 -25.53
N ALA A 376 0.20 -23.13 -25.80
CA ALA A 376 1.28 -23.37 -26.76
C ALA A 376 2.23 -24.49 -26.28
N PRO A 377 2.62 -25.43 -27.12
CA PRO A 377 3.63 -26.42 -26.76
C PRO A 377 4.96 -25.75 -26.44
N ARG A 378 5.71 -26.31 -25.47
CA ARG A 378 7.05 -25.85 -25.08
C ARG A 378 8.08 -26.02 -26.17
#